data_047fda1c5161f589817afcff23139052
#
_entry.id   047fda1c5161f589817afcff23139052
#
_cell.length_a   1.000
_cell.length_b   1.000
_cell.length_c   1.000
_cell.angle_alpha   90.00
_cell.angle_beta   90.00
_cell.angle_gamma   90.00
#
_symmetry.space_group_name_H-M   'P 1'
#
loop_
_entity.id
_entity.type
_entity.pdbx_description
1 polymer ?
#
loop_
_entity_poly.entity_id
_entity_poly.type
_entity_poly.pdbx_seq_one_letter_code
_entity_poly.pdbx_strand_id
1 'polypeptide(L)'
;MKNRIIAAGVIVASILSYSSSSFAQTKTFPDVPAKHWAEDSINYLVEKGAVKGNDAGMFEPEKEITRAEAATMMAKILNLPIDSGAKPSYADAQKHWATPIIAAVEKAGVVKGKDNGTFDPDGKIDRVSMASLLVEAYKLDSKVNGTPVTKFSDLEKSWGKAKANILVELGISVGTGNKWEPEKTLTKAEAAQFITKADSIQVGNPLVEKVVIIDPGHGGFDPGNPGQGVEESEIVFDISLRLQQLLEKNTPLKALLTREENGNPGSNKNESLVNRVKFGQENNADIFVSIHANSSQNHDGYGTETYYYKKSKRGEETQIEKDSEVLAKKIQKRVVEALHTRDRDIKDDHSFYVVNKNTVPAVLTELAFIDNNIDNGKLATESGRQIAAEAVYAGILDYYEWKGFDVSKYRLAK
;
A
#
# COMPACT_ATOMS: atom_id res chain seq x y z
N MET A 1 -66.75 46.06 4.55
CA MET A 1 -65.51 45.99 5.37
C MET A 1 -64.98 44.56 5.31
N LYS A 2 -63.90 44.33 4.50
CA LYS A 2 -63.32 42.99 4.27
C LYS A 2 -61.91 43.00 4.87
N ASN A 3 -61.77 42.28 5.98
CA ASN A 3 -60.45 42.07 6.59
C ASN A 3 -59.63 41.08 5.75
N ARG A 4 -58.47 41.50 5.26
CA ARG A 4 -57.47 40.64 4.68
C ARG A 4 -56.48 40.23 5.78
N ILE A 5 -56.46 38.93 6.07
CA ILE A 5 -55.44 38.30 6.91
C ILE A 5 -54.23 38.01 6.02
N ILE A 6 -53.11 38.62 6.32
CA ILE A 6 -51.83 38.31 5.70
C ILE A 6 -51.21 37.19 6.52
N ALA A 7 -51.11 36.00 5.94
CA ALA A 7 -50.36 34.90 6.52
C ALA A 7 -48.87 35.08 6.23
N ALA A 8 -48.08 35.35 7.25
CA ALA A 8 -46.62 35.36 7.17
C ALA A 8 -46.11 33.93 7.18
N GLY A 9 -45.61 33.46 6.04
CA GLY A 9 -44.94 32.17 5.94
C GLY A 9 -43.55 32.27 6.57
N VAL A 10 -43.32 31.52 7.64
CA VAL A 10 -42.01 31.30 8.23
C VAL A 10 -41.29 30.22 7.40
N ILE A 11 -40.30 30.61 6.63
CA ILE A 11 -39.37 29.69 5.96
C ILE A 11 -38.38 29.22 7.02
N VAL A 12 -38.57 28.01 7.53
CA VAL A 12 -37.54 27.32 8.32
C VAL A 12 -36.50 26.78 7.35
N ALA A 13 -35.38 27.50 7.24
CA ALA A 13 -34.20 26.99 6.57
C ALA A 13 -33.57 25.91 7.45
N SER A 14 -33.83 24.65 7.14
CA SER A 14 -33.09 23.51 7.70
C SER A 14 -31.69 23.54 7.14
N ILE A 15 -30.78 24.04 7.96
CA ILE A 15 -29.33 23.88 7.73
C ILE A 15 -29.04 22.39 7.91
N LEU A 16 -28.99 21.66 6.80
CA LEU A 16 -28.39 20.32 6.75
C LEU A 16 -26.88 20.51 7.01
N SER A 17 -26.50 20.28 8.26
CA SER A 17 -25.10 20.08 8.63
C SER A 17 -24.61 18.82 7.93
N TYR A 18 -23.96 18.99 6.79
CA TYR A 18 -23.13 17.94 6.23
C TYR A 18 -22.00 17.67 7.22
N SER A 19 -22.15 16.62 8.01
CA SER A 19 -21.04 16.01 8.71
C SER A 19 -20.07 15.54 7.62
N SER A 20 -19.03 16.31 7.36
CA SER A 20 -17.89 15.86 6.63
C SER A 20 -17.33 14.66 7.39
N SER A 21 -17.59 13.46 6.88
CA SER A 21 -16.91 12.25 7.30
C SER A 21 -15.43 12.56 7.16
N SER A 22 -14.72 12.61 8.27
CA SER A 22 -13.26 12.75 8.23
C SER A 22 -12.73 11.50 7.55
N PHE A 23 -12.32 11.66 6.29
CA PHE A 23 -11.40 10.74 5.66
C PHE A 23 -10.29 10.49 6.68
N ALA A 24 -9.90 9.22 6.87
CA ALA A 24 -8.62 8.92 7.47
C ALA A 24 -7.57 9.49 6.51
N GLN A 25 -7.27 10.76 6.72
CA GLN A 25 -6.35 11.55 5.94
C GLN A 25 -5.00 10.83 6.07
N THR A 26 -4.49 10.24 5.01
CA THR A 26 -3.06 10.01 4.87
C THR A 26 -2.43 11.27 5.43
N LYS A 27 -1.61 11.15 6.49
CA LYS A 27 -1.12 12.30 7.23
C LYS A 27 -0.25 13.13 6.30
N THR A 28 -0.88 14.00 5.52
CA THR A 28 -0.21 14.94 4.62
C THR A 28 0.42 15.99 5.50
N PHE A 29 1.69 16.18 5.33
CA PHE A 29 2.39 17.25 6.03
C PHE A 29 2.11 18.57 5.29
N PRO A 30 1.76 19.66 6.00
CA PRO A 30 1.46 20.95 5.37
C PRO A 30 2.60 21.50 4.51
N ASP A 31 3.82 21.12 4.84
CA ASP A 31 5.05 21.52 4.13
C ASP A 31 5.50 20.55 3.04
N VAL A 32 4.69 19.52 2.76
CA VAL A 32 4.86 18.61 1.62
C VAL A 32 3.63 18.78 0.71
N PRO A 33 3.69 19.73 -0.25
CA PRO A 33 2.54 19.97 -1.12
C PRO A 33 2.28 18.78 -2.04
N ALA A 34 1.03 18.64 -2.48
CA ALA A 34 0.64 17.65 -3.48
C ALA A 34 1.53 17.75 -4.72
N LYS A 35 2.01 16.59 -5.20
CA LYS A 35 2.99 16.46 -6.29
C LYS A 35 4.42 16.87 -5.93
N HIS A 36 4.74 17.03 -4.66
CA HIS A 36 6.14 17.12 -4.25
C HIS A 36 6.88 15.86 -4.70
N TRP A 37 8.08 16.00 -5.26
CA TRP A 37 8.83 14.87 -5.86
C TRP A 37 9.08 13.69 -4.90
N ALA A 38 9.12 13.94 -3.58
CA ALA A 38 9.28 12.92 -2.54
C ALA A 38 7.96 12.54 -1.84
N GLU A 39 6.80 13.05 -2.28
CA GLU A 39 5.51 12.81 -1.61
C GLU A 39 5.23 11.32 -1.41
N ASP A 40 5.36 10.52 -2.46
CA ASP A 40 5.12 9.07 -2.39
C ASP A 40 6.07 8.37 -1.41
N SER A 41 7.34 8.77 -1.39
CA SER A 41 8.34 8.20 -0.48
C SER A 41 8.08 8.59 0.97
N ILE A 42 7.67 9.83 1.21
CA ILE A 42 7.32 10.31 2.55
C ILE A 42 6.07 9.58 3.05
N ASN A 43 5.03 9.48 2.23
CA ASN A 43 3.80 8.76 2.55
C ASN A 43 4.07 7.28 2.84
N TYR A 44 4.93 6.64 2.06
CA TYR A 44 5.38 5.27 2.31
C TYR A 44 6.00 5.10 3.70
N LEU A 45 6.91 6.00 4.09
CA LEU A 45 7.55 5.95 5.42
C LEU A 45 6.57 6.28 6.56
N VAL A 46 5.57 7.13 6.31
CA VAL A 46 4.47 7.38 7.26
C VAL A 46 3.62 6.13 7.47
N GLU A 47 3.20 5.48 6.39
CA GLU A 47 2.43 4.22 6.43
C GLU A 47 3.18 3.11 7.18
N LYS A 48 4.49 3.03 7.00
CA LYS A 48 5.38 2.11 7.72
C LYS A 48 5.67 2.54 9.18
N GLY A 49 5.17 3.69 9.63
CA GLY A 49 5.43 4.23 10.96
C GLY A 49 6.86 4.71 11.19
N ALA A 50 7.66 4.80 10.11
CA ALA A 50 9.05 5.22 10.17
C ALA A 50 9.20 6.74 10.39
N VAL A 51 8.19 7.53 9.98
CA VAL A 51 8.16 9.00 10.08
C VAL A 51 6.87 9.47 10.73
N LYS A 52 6.95 10.50 11.59
CA LYS A 52 5.79 11.09 12.27
C LYS A 52 5.61 12.60 12.04
N GLY A 53 6.58 13.28 11.51
CA GLY A 53 6.70 14.75 11.54
C GLY A 53 7.15 15.27 12.92
N ASN A 54 7.37 16.56 13.01
CA ASN A 54 7.71 17.26 14.25
C ASN A 54 6.45 17.64 15.07
N ASP A 55 6.63 18.30 16.23
CA ASP A 55 5.53 18.69 17.10
C ASP A 55 4.56 19.71 16.45
N ALA A 56 5.02 20.46 15.44
CA ALA A 56 4.17 21.33 14.63
C ALA A 56 3.45 20.58 13.47
N GLY A 57 3.61 19.27 13.38
CA GLY A 57 3.02 18.45 12.33
C GLY A 57 3.71 18.60 10.96
N MET A 58 4.93 19.14 10.90
CA MET A 58 5.69 19.37 9.68
C MET A 58 6.68 18.23 9.44
N PHE A 59 6.96 17.92 8.16
CA PHE A 59 7.99 16.98 7.78
C PHE A 59 9.38 17.60 7.67
N GLU A 60 9.45 18.85 7.25
CA GLU A 60 10.69 19.63 6.96
C GLU A 60 11.51 18.98 5.81
N PRO A 61 10.96 18.85 4.59
CA PRO A 61 11.56 18.07 3.50
C PRO A 61 12.96 18.54 3.12
N GLU A 62 13.23 19.84 3.15
CA GLU A 62 14.50 20.44 2.75
C GLU A 62 15.54 20.52 3.88
N LYS A 63 15.17 20.13 5.11
CA LYS A 63 16.10 20.14 6.24
C LYS A 63 17.09 18.99 6.13
N GLU A 64 18.36 19.29 6.32
CA GLU A 64 19.41 18.26 6.38
C GLU A 64 19.18 17.29 7.55
N ILE A 65 19.18 16.01 7.25
CA ILE A 65 18.95 14.94 8.23
C ILE A 65 20.23 14.59 9.00
N THR A 66 20.08 14.39 10.30
CA THR A 66 21.19 13.88 11.13
C THR A 66 21.36 12.37 11.00
N ARG A 67 22.54 11.87 11.40
CA ARG A 67 22.82 10.44 11.44
C ARG A 67 21.91 9.69 12.43
N ALA A 68 21.55 10.33 13.56
CA ALA A 68 20.61 9.78 14.51
C ALA A 68 19.16 9.72 13.95
N GLU A 69 18.72 10.73 13.20
CA GLU A 69 17.42 10.73 12.53
C GLU A 69 17.36 9.66 11.43
N ALA A 70 18.42 9.50 10.61
CA ALA A 70 18.52 8.44 9.61
C ALA A 70 18.50 7.04 10.27
N ALA A 71 19.26 6.83 11.34
CA ALA A 71 19.23 5.59 12.13
C ALA A 71 17.85 5.30 12.68
N THR A 72 17.10 6.34 13.09
CA THR A 72 15.73 6.20 13.60
C THR A 72 14.77 5.75 12.50
N MET A 73 14.84 6.35 11.31
CA MET A 73 14.05 5.90 10.17
C MET A 73 14.35 4.42 9.84
N MET A 74 15.63 4.05 9.82
CA MET A 74 16.05 2.67 9.52
C MET A 74 15.59 1.68 10.57
N ALA A 75 15.75 1.99 11.87
CA ALA A 75 15.29 1.10 12.93
C ALA A 75 13.80 0.80 12.83
N LYS A 76 13.00 1.82 12.49
CA LYS A 76 11.55 1.69 12.37
C LYS A 76 11.13 0.96 11.11
N ILE A 77 11.70 1.28 9.94
CA ILE A 77 11.34 0.60 8.69
C ILE A 77 11.73 -0.87 8.71
N LEU A 78 12.84 -1.21 9.34
CA LEU A 78 13.30 -2.58 9.55
C LEU A 78 12.60 -3.28 10.72
N ASN A 79 11.71 -2.59 11.41
CA ASN A 79 10.98 -3.08 12.58
C ASN A 79 11.91 -3.71 13.64
N LEU A 80 13.04 -3.06 13.91
CA LEU A 80 14.03 -3.56 14.88
C LEU A 80 13.50 -3.46 16.32
N PRO A 81 13.74 -4.47 17.16
CA PRO A 81 13.41 -4.40 18.58
C PRO A 81 14.29 -3.35 19.27
N ILE A 82 13.65 -2.37 19.91
CA ILE A 82 14.32 -1.30 20.66
C ILE A 82 14.27 -1.63 22.15
N ASP A 83 15.43 -1.91 22.73
CA ASP A 83 15.59 -2.02 24.17
C ASP A 83 15.97 -0.65 24.75
N SER A 84 15.10 -0.07 25.58
CA SER A 84 15.28 1.26 26.17
C SER A 84 16.52 1.37 27.09
N GLY A 85 17.00 0.25 27.60
CA GLY A 85 18.21 0.18 28.46
C GLY A 85 19.50 -0.04 27.68
N ALA A 86 19.41 -0.39 26.39
CA ALA A 86 20.57 -0.69 25.57
C ALA A 86 21.43 0.56 25.27
N LYS A 87 22.74 0.36 25.25
CA LYS A 87 23.71 1.41 24.89
C LYS A 87 24.58 0.92 23.73
N PRO A 88 24.88 1.78 22.75
CA PRO A 88 25.81 1.46 21.68
C PRO A 88 27.26 1.46 22.19
N SER A 89 28.15 0.87 21.43
CA SER A 89 29.60 0.89 21.72
C SER A 89 30.23 2.29 21.60
N TYR A 90 29.56 3.19 20.84
CA TYR A 90 30.04 4.55 20.57
C TYR A 90 29.85 5.47 21.78
N ALA A 91 30.94 5.97 22.34
CA ALA A 91 30.91 6.77 23.58
C ALA A 91 30.12 8.08 23.44
N ASP A 92 30.17 8.73 22.27
CA ASP A 92 29.45 9.96 21.95
C ASP A 92 27.93 9.78 21.77
N ALA A 93 27.48 8.53 21.58
CA ALA A 93 26.06 8.20 21.43
C ALA A 93 25.41 7.63 22.69
N GLN A 94 26.13 7.47 23.81
CA GLN A 94 25.61 6.83 25.03
C GLN A 94 24.72 7.72 25.91
N LYS A 95 24.69 9.03 25.65
CA LYS A 95 23.87 10.03 26.37
C LYS A 95 23.00 10.85 25.42
N HIS A 96 22.72 10.33 24.25
CA HIS A 96 21.90 10.98 23.22
C HIS A 96 20.45 10.49 23.30
N TRP A 97 19.48 11.29 22.81
CA TRP A 97 18.06 10.88 22.76
C TRP A 97 17.83 9.59 21.96
N ALA A 98 18.67 9.33 20.95
CA ALA A 98 18.59 8.15 20.11
C ALA A 98 19.48 6.98 20.61
N THR A 99 20.02 7.03 21.83
CA THR A 99 20.91 5.97 22.38
C THR A 99 20.36 4.56 22.16
N PRO A 100 19.11 4.21 22.54
CA PRO A 100 18.58 2.86 22.37
C PRO A 100 18.42 2.47 20.88
N ILE A 101 18.12 3.45 20.06
CA ILE A 101 17.93 3.27 18.60
C ILE A 101 19.28 2.98 17.93
N ILE A 102 20.32 3.77 18.27
CA ILE A 102 21.66 3.57 17.75
C ILE A 102 22.21 2.19 18.18
N ALA A 103 21.93 1.76 19.42
CA ALA A 103 22.28 0.43 19.88
C ALA A 103 21.57 -0.68 19.07
N ALA A 104 20.29 -0.48 18.72
CA ALA A 104 19.53 -1.44 17.93
C ALA A 104 20.06 -1.57 16.51
N VAL A 105 20.33 -0.46 15.80
CA VAL A 105 20.89 -0.49 14.44
C VAL A 105 22.34 -0.97 14.39
N GLU A 106 23.13 -0.72 15.44
CA GLU A 106 24.47 -1.28 15.59
C GLU A 106 24.40 -2.80 15.78
N LYS A 107 23.58 -3.28 16.70
CA LYS A 107 23.37 -4.72 16.95
C LYS A 107 22.88 -5.46 15.71
N ALA A 108 22.07 -4.80 14.89
CA ALA A 108 21.58 -5.34 13.61
C ALA A 108 22.62 -5.28 12.48
N GLY A 109 23.81 -4.68 12.73
CA GLY A 109 24.85 -4.53 11.72
C GLY A 109 24.54 -3.50 10.63
N VAL A 110 23.52 -2.65 10.85
CA VAL A 110 23.08 -1.61 9.90
C VAL A 110 24.06 -0.43 9.87
N VAL A 111 24.67 -0.12 11.00
CA VAL A 111 25.64 0.98 11.12
C VAL A 111 26.98 0.49 11.67
N LYS A 112 28.05 1.14 11.17
CA LYS A 112 29.42 0.93 11.63
C LYS A 112 29.95 2.27 12.03
N GLY A 113 29.93 2.91 12.99
CA GLY A 113 30.49 4.22 13.34
C GLY A 113 31.49 4.82 12.34
N LYS A 114 32.21 5.80 12.78
CA LYS A 114 33.33 6.40 12.03
C LYS A 114 34.65 5.70 12.42
N ASP A 115 35.69 5.87 11.58
CA ASP A 115 37.02 5.25 11.81
C ASP A 115 37.68 5.64 13.14
N ASN A 116 37.26 6.77 13.72
CA ASN A 116 37.68 7.24 15.05
C ASN A 116 36.89 6.61 16.22
N GLY A 117 36.00 5.65 15.96
CA GLY A 117 35.22 4.96 16.98
C GLY A 117 34.03 5.77 17.50
N THR A 118 33.64 6.86 16.84
CA THR A 118 32.44 7.64 17.18
C THR A 118 31.29 7.31 16.25
N PHE A 119 30.04 7.65 16.66
CA PHE A 119 28.88 7.58 15.81
C PHE A 119 28.55 8.94 15.18
N ASP A 120 28.80 10.03 15.89
CA ASP A 120 28.46 11.40 15.54
C ASP A 120 26.94 11.59 15.31
N PRO A 121 26.10 11.41 16.35
CA PRO A 121 24.66 11.33 16.20
C PRO A 121 24.02 12.62 15.67
N ASP A 122 24.54 13.78 16.01
CA ASP A 122 24.07 15.11 15.56
C ASP A 122 24.67 15.56 14.21
N GLY A 123 25.74 14.88 13.76
CA GLY A 123 26.35 15.13 12.46
C GLY A 123 25.38 14.82 11.31
N LYS A 124 25.47 15.59 10.23
CA LYS A 124 24.67 15.36 9.04
C LYS A 124 25.13 14.10 8.30
N ILE A 125 24.18 13.35 7.76
CA ILE A 125 24.52 12.18 6.94
C ILE A 125 24.75 12.60 5.49
N ASP A 126 25.85 12.18 4.91
CA ASP A 126 26.13 12.36 3.50
C ASP A 126 25.65 11.18 2.65
N ARG A 127 25.66 11.36 1.33
CA ARG A 127 25.15 10.37 0.37
C ARG A 127 25.91 9.05 0.46
N VAL A 128 27.23 9.08 0.63
CA VAL A 128 28.04 7.86 0.69
C VAL A 128 27.84 7.10 2.01
N SER A 129 27.65 7.80 3.11
CA SER A 129 27.29 7.19 4.41
C SER A 129 25.90 6.56 4.36
N MET A 130 24.92 7.22 3.73
CA MET A 130 23.60 6.65 3.51
C MET A 130 23.68 5.41 2.61
N ALA A 131 24.49 5.44 1.54
CA ALA A 131 24.68 4.27 0.69
C ALA A 131 25.27 3.08 1.47
N SER A 132 26.26 3.34 2.31
CA SER A 132 26.83 2.28 3.17
C SER A 132 25.78 1.70 4.12
N LEU A 133 24.99 2.56 4.78
CA LEU A 133 23.93 2.16 5.67
C LEU A 133 22.88 1.28 4.96
N LEU A 134 22.42 1.67 3.79
CA LEU A 134 21.42 0.92 3.03
C LEU A 134 21.94 -0.42 2.50
N VAL A 135 23.19 -0.45 1.99
CA VAL A 135 23.80 -1.71 1.52
C VAL A 135 23.95 -2.71 2.66
N GLU A 136 24.40 -2.27 3.84
CA GLU A 136 24.52 -3.15 5.01
C GLU A 136 23.14 -3.60 5.53
N ALA A 137 22.19 -2.66 5.64
CA ALA A 137 20.85 -2.94 6.16
C ALA A 137 20.11 -3.97 5.30
N TYR A 138 20.21 -3.80 4.00
CA TYR A 138 19.39 -4.55 3.04
C TYR A 138 20.18 -5.61 2.26
N LYS A 139 21.44 -5.80 2.56
CA LYS A 139 22.33 -6.76 1.86
C LYS A 139 22.27 -6.57 0.34
N LEU A 140 22.27 -5.31 -0.11
CA LEU A 140 22.08 -4.97 -1.51
C LEU A 140 23.22 -5.44 -2.41
N ASP A 141 24.39 -5.72 -1.86
CA ASP A 141 25.52 -6.35 -2.53
C ASP A 141 25.17 -7.72 -3.11
N SER A 142 24.28 -8.47 -2.46
CA SER A 142 23.76 -9.75 -2.96
C SER A 142 22.73 -9.62 -4.10
N LYS A 143 22.26 -8.41 -4.38
CA LYS A 143 21.23 -8.13 -5.38
C LYS A 143 21.79 -7.67 -6.73
N VAL A 144 23.09 -7.47 -6.83
CA VAL A 144 23.76 -7.10 -8.07
C VAL A 144 24.61 -8.24 -8.60
N ASN A 145 24.72 -8.34 -9.93
CA ASN A 145 25.56 -9.34 -10.58
C ASN A 145 26.98 -8.79 -10.77
N GLY A 146 27.94 -9.36 -10.05
CA GLY A 146 29.34 -8.94 -10.13
C GLY A 146 29.60 -7.62 -9.39
N THR A 147 30.62 -6.90 -9.82
CA THR A 147 31.03 -5.61 -9.23
C THR A 147 30.52 -4.48 -10.14
N PRO A 148 29.52 -3.68 -9.73
CA PRO A 148 29.07 -2.58 -10.55
C PRO A 148 30.16 -1.54 -10.83
N VAL A 149 30.24 -1.10 -12.07
CA VAL A 149 31.27 -0.13 -12.52
C VAL A 149 30.72 1.29 -12.37
N THR A 150 31.55 2.16 -11.82
CA THR A 150 31.16 3.57 -11.67
C THR A 150 31.05 4.29 -13.03
N LYS A 151 30.01 5.13 -13.12
CA LYS A 151 29.81 6.08 -14.22
C LYS A 151 30.17 7.52 -13.81
N PHE A 152 30.57 7.72 -12.55
CA PHE A 152 30.75 9.04 -11.95
C PHE A 152 32.20 9.26 -11.56
N SER A 153 32.76 10.35 -12.08
CA SER A 153 34.19 10.66 -11.92
C SER A 153 34.60 10.97 -10.47
N ASP A 154 33.67 11.52 -9.69
CA ASP A 154 33.89 11.90 -8.28
C ASP A 154 33.81 10.70 -7.31
N LEU A 155 33.38 9.54 -7.78
CA LEU A 155 33.37 8.30 -6.99
C LEU A 155 34.75 7.59 -7.01
N GLU A 156 35.62 7.90 -7.94
CA GLU A 156 36.88 7.16 -8.12
C GLU A 156 37.75 7.10 -6.84
N LYS A 157 37.73 8.18 -6.05
CA LYS A 157 38.49 8.29 -4.80
C LYS A 157 37.64 8.19 -3.54
N SER A 158 36.34 7.95 -3.70
CA SER A 158 35.44 7.84 -2.55
C SER A 158 35.62 6.51 -1.84
N TRP A 159 35.69 6.53 -0.52
CA TRP A 159 35.75 5.34 0.33
C TRP A 159 34.55 4.39 0.12
N GLY A 160 33.43 4.92 -0.21
CA GLY A 160 32.18 4.16 -0.42
C GLY A 160 31.84 3.92 -1.89
N LYS A 161 32.82 4.06 -2.83
CA LYS A 161 32.63 3.86 -4.27
C LYS A 161 31.82 2.60 -4.59
N ALA A 162 32.17 1.46 -4.00
CA ALA A 162 31.44 0.20 -4.23
C ALA A 162 29.99 0.27 -3.80
N LYS A 163 29.71 0.88 -2.64
CA LYS A 163 28.35 1.02 -2.11
C LYS A 163 27.50 1.97 -2.97
N ALA A 164 28.08 3.10 -3.39
CA ALA A 164 27.43 4.05 -4.29
C ALA A 164 27.10 3.39 -5.64
N ASN A 165 28.00 2.61 -6.22
CA ASN A 165 27.79 1.90 -7.47
C ASN A 165 26.64 0.87 -7.36
N ILE A 166 26.51 0.17 -6.24
CA ILE A 166 25.39 -0.74 -5.98
C ILE A 166 24.04 0.04 -6.00
N LEU A 167 23.98 1.20 -5.33
CA LEU A 167 22.77 2.02 -5.33
C LEU A 167 22.40 2.53 -6.73
N VAL A 168 23.41 2.85 -7.53
CA VAL A 168 23.21 3.31 -8.93
C VAL A 168 22.71 2.17 -9.80
N GLU A 169 23.33 0.99 -9.71
CA GLU A 169 22.92 -0.19 -10.48
C GLU A 169 21.49 -0.61 -10.17
N LEU A 170 21.09 -0.53 -8.90
CA LEU A 170 19.76 -0.86 -8.45
C LEU A 170 18.74 0.28 -8.62
N GLY A 171 19.13 1.43 -9.21
CA GLY A 171 18.23 2.56 -9.44
C GLY A 171 17.77 3.29 -8.17
N ILE A 172 18.37 3.01 -7.01
CA ILE A 172 18.06 3.68 -5.74
C ILE A 172 18.51 5.14 -5.80
N SER A 173 19.70 5.38 -6.36
CA SER A 173 20.28 6.70 -6.45
C SER A 173 20.77 6.98 -7.87
N VAL A 174 20.61 8.23 -8.28
CA VAL A 174 21.13 8.73 -9.55
C VAL A 174 22.09 9.89 -9.28
N GLY A 175 22.97 10.15 -10.23
CA GLY A 175 23.85 11.32 -10.18
C GLY A 175 23.25 12.51 -10.92
N THR A 176 23.96 13.61 -10.87
CA THR A 176 23.67 14.84 -11.65
C THR A 176 24.78 15.02 -12.69
N GLY A 177 24.45 14.82 -13.96
CA GLY A 177 25.45 14.79 -15.03
C GLY A 177 26.47 13.65 -14.83
N ASN A 178 27.77 13.99 -14.70
CA ASN A 178 28.85 13.04 -14.48
C ASN A 178 29.32 12.94 -13.02
N LYS A 179 28.54 13.47 -12.08
CA LYS A 179 28.85 13.45 -10.63
C LYS A 179 27.77 12.74 -9.84
N TRP A 180 28.20 12.04 -8.81
CA TRP A 180 27.30 11.41 -7.83
C TRP A 180 27.24 12.18 -6.50
N GLU A 181 28.21 13.04 -6.24
CA GLU A 181 28.31 13.91 -5.06
C GLU A 181 28.33 13.12 -3.72
N PRO A 182 29.36 12.25 -3.49
CA PRO A 182 29.39 11.35 -2.34
C PRO A 182 29.34 12.05 -0.98
N GLU A 183 29.94 13.25 -0.87
CA GLU A 183 30.05 14.02 0.39
C GLU A 183 28.91 15.02 0.58
N LYS A 184 27.99 15.12 -0.39
CA LYS A 184 26.80 15.97 -0.25
C LYS A 184 25.90 15.45 0.88
N THR A 185 25.58 16.31 1.85
CA THR A 185 24.58 16.01 2.89
C THR A 185 23.20 15.80 2.29
N LEU A 186 22.42 14.92 2.90
CA LEU A 186 21.05 14.62 2.47
C LEU A 186 20.05 15.46 3.21
N THR A 187 19.01 15.90 2.48
CA THR A 187 17.78 16.39 3.10
C THR A 187 16.91 15.25 3.61
N LYS A 188 15.92 15.55 4.45
CA LYS A 188 14.96 14.55 4.93
C LYS A 188 14.18 13.91 3.79
N ALA A 189 13.84 14.69 2.75
CA ALA A 189 13.16 14.19 1.55
C ALA A 189 14.06 13.26 0.71
N GLU A 190 15.33 13.63 0.51
CA GLU A 190 16.29 12.77 -0.20
C GLU A 190 16.54 11.45 0.56
N ALA A 191 16.67 11.52 1.89
CA ALA A 191 16.81 10.33 2.73
C ALA A 191 15.56 9.44 2.67
N ALA A 192 14.37 10.03 2.72
CA ALA A 192 13.11 9.29 2.56
C ALA A 192 13.06 8.54 1.23
N GLN A 193 13.44 9.18 0.12
CA GLN A 193 13.49 8.54 -1.19
C GLN A 193 14.51 7.39 -1.24
N PHE A 194 15.71 7.58 -0.69
CA PHE A 194 16.75 6.55 -0.66
C PHE A 194 16.28 5.32 0.12
N ILE A 195 15.74 5.54 1.32
CA ILE A 195 15.25 4.47 2.19
C ILE A 195 14.08 3.73 1.52
N THR A 196 13.10 4.45 0.98
CA THR A 196 11.93 3.84 0.31
C THR A 196 12.35 3.00 -0.88
N LYS A 197 13.23 3.51 -1.75
CA LYS A 197 13.72 2.75 -2.90
C LYS A 197 14.53 1.53 -2.48
N ALA A 198 15.39 1.65 -1.47
CA ALA A 198 16.15 0.52 -0.96
C ALA A 198 15.26 -0.54 -0.31
N ASP A 199 14.28 -0.11 0.46
CA ASP A 199 13.30 -1.00 1.06
C ASP A 199 12.49 -1.74 -0.01
N SER A 200 12.08 -1.05 -1.07
CA SER A 200 11.40 -1.65 -2.22
C SER A 200 12.24 -2.72 -2.95
N ILE A 201 13.57 -2.61 -2.93
CA ILE A 201 14.49 -3.59 -3.54
C ILE A 201 14.77 -4.77 -2.61
N GLN A 202 14.91 -4.52 -1.31
CA GLN A 202 15.05 -5.59 -0.31
C GLN A 202 13.87 -6.52 -0.36
N VAL A 203 12.78 -5.93 -0.59
CA VAL A 203 11.55 -6.53 -0.81
C VAL A 203 11.48 -7.26 -2.17
N GLY A 204 12.49 -7.26 -2.93
CA GLY A 204 12.73 -8.24 -3.98
C GLY A 204 12.69 -9.69 -3.48
N ASN A 205 11.87 -9.94 -2.46
CA ASN A 205 11.24 -11.22 -2.21
C ASN A 205 10.45 -11.52 -3.48
N PRO A 206 10.90 -12.47 -4.30
CA PRO A 206 10.12 -12.77 -5.49
C PRO A 206 8.69 -13.11 -5.04
N LEU A 207 7.68 -12.68 -5.79
CA LEU A 207 6.29 -13.10 -5.59
C LEU A 207 6.09 -14.62 -5.73
N VAL A 208 7.18 -15.38 -5.83
CA VAL A 208 7.15 -16.84 -5.97
C VAL A 208 6.40 -17.48 -4.81
N GLU A 209 5.56 -18.43 -5.15
CA GLU A 209 4.76 -19.23 -4.22
C GLU A 209 3.62 -18.49 -3.51
N LYS A 210 3.33 -17.22 -3.87
CA LYS A 210 2.18 -16.52 -3.32
C LYS A 210 0.90 -16.94 -4.00
N VAL A 211 -0.14 -17.22 -3.21
CA VAL A 211 -1.44 -17.68 -3.67
C VAL A 211 -2.49 -16.60 -3.48
N VAL A 212 -3.11 -16.19 -4.58
CA VAL A 212 -4.23 -15.24 -4.62
C VAL A 212 -5.51 -16.04 -4.85
N ILE A 213 -6.42 -16.02 -3.89
CA ILE A 213 -7.76 -16.52 -4.10
C ILE A 213 -8.60 -15.39 -4.65
N ILE A 214 -9.20 -15.62 -5.80
CA ILE A 214 -10.19 -14.76 -6.43
C ILE A 214 -11.54 -15.42 -6.22
N ASP A 215 -12.46 -14.70 -5.62
CA ASP A 215 -13.77 -15.19 -5.27
C ASP A 215 -14.85 -14.48 -6.10
N PRO A 216 -15.25 -15.04 -7.27
CA PRO A 216 -16.38 -14.49 -8.01
C PRO A 216 -17.65 -14.67 -7.18
N GLY A 217 -18.28 -13.57 -6.76
CA GLY A 217 -19.52 -13.62 -5.99
C GLY A 217 -20.61 -14.44 -6.67
N HIS A 218 -21.60 -14.90 -5.89
CA HIS A 218 -22.80 -15.62 -6.41
C HIS A 218 -22.47 -16.89 -7.24
N GLY A 219 -23.30 -17.24 -8.18
CA GLY A 219 -23.12 -18.36 -9.12
C GLY A 219 -24.11 -19.50 -8.92
N GLY A 220 -24.35 -20.31 -9.95
CA GLY A 220 -25.25 -21.43 -9.94
C GLY A 220 -26.69 -21.04 -9.58
N PHE A 221 -27.19 -21.49 -8.43
CA PHE A 221 -28.53 -21.15 -7.94
C PHE A 221 -28.70 -19.69 -7.45
N ASP A 222 -27.61 -18.96 -7.29
CA ASP A 222 -27.59 -17.59 -6.81
C ASP A 222 -27.11 -16.65 -7.94
N PRO A 223 -28.02 -16.01 -8.70
CA PRO A 223 -27.64 -15.12 -9.79
C PRO A 223 -27.06 -13.79 -9.32
N GLY A 224 -27.15 -13.47 -8.03
CA GLY A 224 -26.85 -12.13 -7.50
C GLY A 224 -27.92 -11.12 -7.84
N ASN A 225 -27.53 -9.88 -7.92
CA ASN A 225 -28.44 -8.79 -8.27
C ASN A 225 -28.70 -8.77 -9.79
N PRO A 226 -29.95 -8.51 -10.21
CA PRO A 226 -30.23 -8.32 -11.62
C PRO A 226 -29.71 -6.96 -12.08
N GLY A 227 -28.81 -6.98 -13.03
CA GLY A 227 -28.38 -5.79 -13.76
C GLY A 227 -29.36 -5.45 -14.89
N GLN A 228 -29.06 -4.41 -15.66
CA GLN A 228 -29.83 -4.07 -16.86
C GLN A 228 -29.42 -4.99 -18.02
N GLY A 229 -29.92 -6.24 -17.97
CA GLY A 229 -29.74 -7.21 -19.05
C GLY A 229 -28.61 -8.23 -18.86
N VAL A 230 -27.86 -8.19 -17.74
CA VAL A 230 -26.81 -9.17 -17.39
C VAL A 230 -26.91 -9.45 -15.87
N GLU A 231 -26.75 -10.70 -15.48
CA GLU A 231 -26.70 -11.08 -14.06
C GLU A 231 -25.37 -10.75 -13.41
N GLU A 232 -25.38 -10.38 -12.13
CA GLU A 232 -24.16 -10.10 -11.37
C GLU A 232 -23.19 -11.28 -11.44
N SER A 233 -23.69 -12.50 -11.25
CA SER A 233 -22.89 -13.72 -11.24
C SER A 233 -22.06 -13.94 -12.51
N GLU A 234 -22.58 -13.54 -13.68
CA GLU A 234 -21.89 -13.63 -14.97
C GLU A 234 -20.81 -12.57 -15.10
N ILE A 235 -21.15 -11.30 -14.74
CA ILE A 235 -20.21 -10.17 -14.80
C ILE A 235 -19.00 -10.42 -13.91
N VAL A 236 -19.24 -10.80 -12.65
CA VAL A 236 -18.15 -10.98 -11.69
C VAL A 236 -17.30 -12.20 -11.98
N PHE A 237 -17.88 -13.23 -12.62
CA PHE A 237 -17.11 -14.39 -13.08
C PHE A 237 -16.19 -14.01 -14.25
N ASP A 238 -16.67 -13.33 -15.26
CA ASP A 238 -15.86 -12.89 -16.40
C ASP A 238 -14.71 -11.95 -15.94
N ILE A 239 -14.97 -11.02 -15.04
CA ILE A 239 -13.93 -10.14 -14.46
C ILE A 239 -12.91 -10.97 -13.69
N SER A 240 -13.35 -11.91 -12.88
CA SER A 240 -12.48 -12.77 -12.08
C SER A 240 -11.61 -13.68 -12.92
N LEU A 241 -12.14 -14.22 -14.01
CA LEU A 241 -11.40 -15.04 -14.97
C LEU A 241 -10.31 -14.21 -15.70
N ARG A 242 -10.64 -12.99 -16.13
CA ARG A 242 -9.68 -12.05 -16.71
C ARG A 242 -8.58 -11.70 -15.71
N LEU A 243 -8.93 -11.44 -14.45
CA LEU A 243 -7.98 -11.17 -13.38
C LEU A 243 -7.04 -12.36 -13.15
N GLN A 244 -7.58 -13.59 -13.09
CA GLN A 244 -6.78 -14.82 -13.00
C GLN A 244 -5.76 -14.89 -14.13
N GLN A 245 -6.23 -14.75 -15.37
CA GLN A 245 -5.37 -14.80 -16.57
C GLN A 245 -4.27 -13.71 -16.53
N LEU A 246 -4.60 -12.50 -16.08
CA LEU A 246 -3.61 -11.41 -15.93
C LEU A 246 -2.55 -11.76 -14.89
N LEU A 247 -2.95 -12.28 -13.73
CA LEU A 247 -2.02 -12.66 -12.66
C LEU A 247 -1.11 -13.81 -13.11
N GLU A 248 -1.65 -14.89 -13.65
CA GLU A 248 -0.89 -16.07 -14.06
C GLU A 248 0.04 -15.77 -15.26
N LYS A 249 -0.41 -14.95 -16.21
CA LYS A 249 0.39 -14.61 -17.41
C LYS A 249 1.55 -13.67 -17.09
N ASN A 250 1.33 -12.71 -16.23
CA ASN A 250 2.27 -11.59 -16.06
C ASN A 250 3.08 -11.65 -14.76
N THR A 251 2.75 -12.55 -13.83
CA THR A 251 3.39 -12.64 -12.52
C THR A 251 3.69 -14.10 -12.15
N PRO A 252 4.52 -14.38 -11.16
CA PRO A 252 4.70 -15.73 -10.61
C PRO A 252 3.63 -16.07 -9.56
N LEU A 253 2.57 -15.29 -9.41
CA LEU A 253 1.48 -15.56 -8.48
C LEU A 253 0.65 -16.73 -8.99
N LYS A 254 0.26 -17.60 -8.08
CA LYS A 254 -0.77 -18.61 -8.33
C LYS A 254 -2.14 -18.01 -8.04
N ALA A 255 -3.01 -17.94 -9.04
CA ALA A 255 -4.35 -17.39 -8.90
C ALA A 255 -5.41 -18.49 -9.03
N LEU A 256 -6.28 -18.62 -8.03
CA LEU A 256 -7.29 -19.70 -7.98
C LEU A 256 -8.68 -19.08 -7.81
N LEU A 257 -9.63 -19.56 -8.61
CA LEU A 257 -11.05 -19.19 -8.51
C LEU A 257 -11.77 -20.10 -7.51
N THR A 258 -12.65 -19.55 -6.68
CA THR A 258 -13.46 -20.33 -5.73
C THR A 258 -14.58 -21.12 -6.39
N ARG A 259 -14.94 -20.80 -7.62
CA ARG A 259 -15.95 -21.49 -8.42
C ARG A 259 -15.64 -21.48 -9.90
N GLU A 260 -16.27 -22.39 -10.63
CA GLU A 260 -16.35 -22.40 -12.09
C GLU A 260 -17.47 -21.46 -12.57
N GLU A 261 -17.57 -21.25 -13.89
CA GLU A 261 -18.49 -20.30 -14.54
C GLU A 261 -19.94 -20.42 -14.02
N ASN A 262 -20.54 -21.59 -14.18
CA ASN A 262 -21.93 -21.86 -13.77
C ASN A 262 -22.02 -22.59 -12.43
N GLY A 263 -20.90 -22.67 -11.70
CA GLY A 263 -20.79 -23.38 -10.44
C GLY A 263 -21.16 -22.52 -9.23
N ASN A 264 -21.51 -23.22 -8.14
CA ASN A 264 -21.59 -22.65 -6.81
C ASN A 264 -20.89 -23.63 -5.85
N PRO A 265 -19.99 -23.16 -4.94
CA PRO A 265 -19.26 -24.09 -4.07
C PRO A 265 -20.11 -24.85 -3.05
N GLY A 266 -21.38 -24.52 -2.89
CA GLY A 266 -22.31 -25.18 -1.96
C GLY A 266 -23.67 -25.44 -2.54
N SER A 267 -24.47 -26.23 -1.85
CA SER A 267 -25.86 -26.54 -2.22
C SER A 267 -26.87 -25.48 -1.76
N ASN A 268 -26.42 -24.58 -0.90
CA ASN A 268 -27.20 -23.43 -0.38
C ASN A 268 -26.25 -22.28 -0.03
N LYS A 269 -26.83 -21.09 0.23
CA LYS A 269 -26.08 -19.86 0.49
C LYS A 269 -25.06 -20.00 1.63
N ASN A 270 -25.46 -20.60 2.75
CA ASN A 270 -24.56 -20.73 3.91
C ASN A 270 -23.40 -21.67 3.61
N GLU A 271 -23.66 -22.80 3.00
CA GLU A 271 -22.64 -23.77 2.59
C GLU A 271 -21.69 -23.16 1.56
N SER A 272 -22.22 -22.41 0.59
CA SER A 272 -21.43 -21.67 -0.38
C SER A 272 -20.43 -20.74 0.29
N LEU A 273 -20.87 -19.90 1.23
CA LEU A 273 -20.00 -18.96 1.95
C LEU A 273 -18.91 -19.68 2.76
N VAL A 274 -19.27 -20.76 3.44
CA VAL A 274 -18.31 -21.59 4.21
C VAL A 274 -17.27 -22.21 3.28
N ASN A 275 -17.69 -22.79 2.17
CA ASN A 275 -16.80 -23.49 1.24
C ASN A 275 -15.85 -22.53 0.50
N ARG A 276 -16.27 -21.27 0.21
CA ARG A 276 -15.39 -20.21 -0.33
C ARG A 276 -14.20 -19.92 0.60
N VAL A 277 -14.48 -19.70 1.88
CA VAL A 277 -13.44 -19.47 2.89
C VAL A 277 -12.55 -20.70 3.06
N LYS A 278 -13.15 -21.89 3.16
CA LYS A 278 -12.45 -23.17 3.28
C LYS A 278 -11.51 -23.44 2.08
N PHE A 279 -11.96 -23.13 0.86
CA PHE A 279 -11.15 -23.23 -0.33
C PHE A 279 -9.85 -22.40 -0.22
N GLY A 280 -9.93 -21.16 0.29
CA GLY A 280 -8.76 -20.34 0.54
C GLY A 280 -7.79 -20.97 1.56
N GLN A 281 -8.33 -21.52 2.65
CA GLN A 281 -7.53 -22.18 3.69
C GLN A 281 -6.84 -23.44 3.17
N GLU A 282 -7.55 -24.30 2.43
CA GLU A 282 -7.02 -25.55 1.88
C GLU A 282 -5.95 -25.32 0.80
N ASN A 283 -5.98 -24.15 0.13
CA ASN A 283 -5.00 -23.79 -0.88
C ASN A 283 -3.88 -22.87 -0.35
N ASN A 284 -3.75 -22.68 0.96
CA ASN A 284 -2.74 -21.86 1.59
C ASN A 284 -2.70 -20.43 1.01
N ALA A 285 -3.86 -19.79 0.93
CA ALA A 285 -4.00 -18.44 0.41
C ALA A 285 -3.09 -17.43 1.14
N ASP A 286 -2.47 -16.53 0.40
CA ASP A 286 -1.80 -15.34 0.96
C ASP A 286 -2.76 -14.16 1.07
N ILE A 287 -3.68 -14.03 0.13
CA ILE A 287 -4.77 -13.04 0.13
C ILE A 287 -6.05 -13.63 -0.49
N PHE A 288 -7.18 -13.04 -0.12
CA PHE A 288 -8.51 -13.40 -0.63
C PHE A 288 -9.21 -12.15 -1.16
N VAL A 289 -9.62 -12.15 -2.42
CA VAL A 289 -10.26 -11.02 -3.10
C VAL A 289 -11.59 -11.45 -3.67
N SER A 290 -12.69 -11.06 -3.01
CA SER A 290 -14.05 -11.29 -3.50
C SER A 290 -14.49 -10.17 -4.44
N ILE A 291 -15.03 -10.53 -5.59
CA ILE A 291 -15.46 -9.63 -6.66
C ILE A 291 -16.97 -9.64 -6.74
N HIS A 292 -17.57 -8.47 -6.58
CA HIS A 292 -19.01 -8.22 -6.61
C HIS A 292 -19.38 -7.01 -7.47
N ALA A 293 -20.65 -6.88 -7.79
CA ALA A 293 -21.23 -5.72 -8.44
C ALA A 293 -22.51 -5.33 -7.72
N ASN A 294 -22.54 -4.12 -7.21
CA ASN A 294 -23.54 -3.62 -6.30
C ASN A 294 -24.90 -3.36 -6.97
N SER A 295 -25.93 -3.25 -6.15
CA SER A 295 -27.25 -2.73 -6.52
C SER A 295 -27.90 -1.97 -5.37
N SER A 296 -28.87 -1.11 -5.66
CA SER A 296 -29.64 -0.38 -4.66
C SER A 296 -31.13 -0.50 -4.91
N GLN A 297 -31.92 -0.53 -3.84
CA GLN A 297 -33.39 -0.72 -3.94
C GLN A 297 -34.08 0.31 -4.85
N ASN A 298 -33.57 1.53 -4.90
CA ASN A 298 -34.14 2.63 -5.69
C ASN A 298 -33.38 2.88 -7.00
N HIS A 299 -32.38 2.07 -7.34
CA HIS A 299 -31.50 2.23 -8.50
C HIS A 299 -30.73 3.57 -8.53
N ASP A 300 -30.59 4.22 -7.38
CA ASP A 300 -29.95 5.53 -7.21
C ASP A 300 -28.51 5.46 -6.67
N GLY A 301 -28.10 4.29 -6.17
CA GLY A 301 -26.73 4.02 -5.77
C GLY A 301 -25.78 4.03 -6.97
N TYR A 302 -24.59 4.61 -6.83
CA TYR A 302 -23.52 4.55 -7.82
C TYR A 302 -22.14 4.73 -7.17
N GLY A 303 -21.11 4.17 -7.79
CA GLY A 303 -19.74 4.25 -7.33
C GLY A 303 -19.13 2.90 -6.93
N THR A 304 -17.90 2.92 -6.47
CA THR A 304 -17.13 1.77 -6.01
C THR A 304 -16.96 1.80 -4.51
N GLU A 305 -17.07 0.65 -3.86
CA GLU A 305 -16.79 0.49 -2.44
C GLU A 305 -16.10 -0.85 -2.17
N THR A 306 -15.13 -0.88 -1.26
CA THR A 306 -14.41 -2.11 -0.91
C THR A 306 -14.52 -2.37 0.58
N TYR A 307 -14.97 -3.58 0.91
CA TYR A 307 -15.21 -4.03 2.28
C TYR A 307 -14.04 -4.86 2.80
N TYR A 308 -13.72 -4.66 4.08
CA TYR A 308 -12.77 -5.46 4.83
C TYR A 308 -13.30 -5.69 6.24
N TYR A 309 -12.65 -6.55 7.02
CA TYR A 309 -13.06 -6.84 8.39
C TYR A 309 -12.07 -6.32 9.40
N LYS A 310 -12.58 -5.65 10.45
CA LYS A 310 -11.83 -5.19 11.60
C LYS A 310 -12.59 -5.51 12.88
N LYS A 311 -12.03 -6.38 13.71
CA LYS A 311 -12.70 -6.93 14.89
C LYS A 311 -13.03 -5.90 15.97
N SER A 312 -12.25 -4.84 16.11
CA SER A 312 -12.29 -4.00 17.30
C SER A 312 -12.16 -2.51 17.02
N LYS A 313 -13.14 -1.76 17.52
CA LYS A 313 -13.02 -0.30 17.70
C LYS A 313 -12.14 0.06 18.92
N ARG A 314 -11.74 -0.92 19.75
CA ARG A 314 -10.90 -0.77 20.95
C ARG A 314 -10.06 -2.03 21.15
N GLY A 315 -8.83 -2.01 20.70
CA GLY A 315 -7.89 -3.11 20.90
C GLY A 315 -6.71 -2.99 19.93
N GLU A 316 -5.68 -3.80 20.13
CA GLU A 316 -4.59 -3.92 19.17
C GLU A 316 -5.10 -4.63 17.93
N GLU A 317 -5.04 -3.94 16.80
CA GLU A 317 -5.32 -4.50 15.48
C GLU A 317 -4.36 -5.64 15.17
N THR A 318 -4.89 -6.76 14.70
CA THR A 318 -4.07 -7.86 14.19
C THR A 318 -3.37 -7.46 12.90
N GLN A 319 -2.28 -8.14 12.55
CA GLN A 319 -1.59 -7.90 11.28
C GLN A 319 -2.49 -8.20 10.08
N ILE A 320 -3.37 -9.21 10.17
CA ILE A 320 -4.33 -9.57 9.11
C ILE A 320 -5.33 -8.42 8.88
N GLU A 321 -5.83 -7.78 9.93
CA GLU A 321 -6.75 -6.65 9.82
C GLU A 321 -6.08 -5.45 9.15
N LYS A 322 -4.85 -5.11 9.55
CA LYS A 322 -4.05 -4.05 8.93
C LYS A 322 -3.78 -4.33 7.44
N ASP A 323 -3.39 -5.55 7.14
CA ASP A 323 -3.12 -5.98 5.78
C ASP A 323 -4.38 -5.96 4.91
N SER A 324 -5.54 -6.37 5.48
CA SER A 324 -6.85 -6.29 4.79
C SER A 324 -7.25 -4.85 4.49
N GLU A 325 -7.08 -3.93 5.43
CA GLU A 325 -7.35 -2.51 5.24
C GLU A 325 -6.48 -1.92 4.12
N VAL A 326 -5.20 -2.27 4.08
CA VAL A 326 -4.29 -1.79 3.03
C VAL A 326 -4.67 -2.39 1.67
N LEU A 327 -4.95 -3.69 1.60
CA LEU A 327 -5.41 -4.35 0.38
C LEU A 327 -6.68 -3.69 -0.16
N ALA A 328 -7.66 -3.39 0.73
CA ALA A 328 -8.88 -2.67 0.36
C ALA A 328 -8.57 -1.29 -0.22
N LYS A 329 -7.73 -0.50 0.43
CA LYS A 329 -7.33 0.85 -0.06
C LYS A 329 -6.67 0.79 -1.43
N LYS A 330 -5.78 -0.18 -1.67
CA LYS A 330 -5.06 -0.30 -2.95
C LYS A 330 -6.02 -0.69 -4.08
N ILE A 331 -6.91 -1.65 -3.86
CA ILE A 331 -7.91 -2.06 -4.86
C ILE A 331 -8.91 -0.94 -5.10
N GLN A 332 -9.49 -0.35 -4.04
CA GLN A 332 -10.45 0.76 -4.12
C GLN A 332 -9.91 1.88 -5.02
N LYS A 333 -8.71 2.37 -4.72
CA LYS A 333 -8.08 3.45 -5.47
C LYS A 333 -7.98 3.12 -6.96
N ARG A 334 -7.48 1.93 -7.30
CA ARG A 334 -7.26 1.54 -8.70
C ARG A 334 -8.56 1.36 -9.47
N VAL A 335 -9.58 0.78 -8.84
CA VAL A 335 -10.89 0.57 -9.47
C VAL A 335 -11.58 1.92 -9.73
N VAL A 336 -11.60 2.81 -8.74
CA VAL A 336 -12.17 4.17 -8.87
C VAL A 336 -11.49 4.94 -10.01
N GLU A 337 -10.15 4.93 -10.04
CA GLU A 337 -9.37 5.62 -11.08
C GLU A 337 -9.65 5.06 -12.48
N ALA A 338 -9.67 3.73 -12.63
CA ALA A 338 -9.79 3.09 -13.94
C ALA A 338 -11.22 3.12 -14.50
N LEU A 339 -12.21 2.90 -13.65
CA LEU A 339 -13.62 2.91 -14.06
C LEU A 339 -14.25 4.31 -14.00
N HIS A 340 -13.52 5.32 -13.51
CA HIS A 340 -14.06 6.67 -13.30
C HIS A 340 -15.39 6.65 -12.54
N THR A 341 -15.45 5.84 -11.47
CA THR A 341 -16.60 5.73 -10.58
C THR A 341 -16.52 6.77 -9.46
N ARG A 342 -17.64 7.03 -8.81
CA ARG A 342 -17.63 7.75 -7.53
C ARG A 342 -16.89 6.89 -6.50
N ASP A 343 -15.95 7.49 -5.79
CA ASP A 343 -15.33 6.85 -4.62
C ASP A 343 -16.32 6.86 -3.44
N ARG A 344 -16.70 5.66 -2.99
CA ARG A 344 -17.56 5.44 -1.80
C ARG A 344 -16.74 4.95 -0.61
N ASP A 345 -15.40 4.98 -0.75
CA ASP A 345 -14.43 4.62 0.28
C ASP A 345 -14.38 3.11 0.62
N ILE A 346 -13.40 2.76 1.41
CA ILE A 346 -13.32 1.43 2.03
C ILE A 346 -14.22 1.38 3.27
N LYS A 347 -14.75 0.21 3.58
CA LYS A 347 -15.70 0.04 4.69
C LYS A 347 -15.33 -1.14 5.57
N ASP A 348 -15.32 -0.90 6.87
CA ASP A 348 -15.28 -1.95 7.87
C ASP A 348 -16.68 -2.53 8.04
N ASP A 349 -16.92 -3.76 7.60
CA ASP A 349 -18.21 -4.41 7.69
C ASP A 349 -18.09 -5.84 8.23
N HIS A 350 -18.87 -6.14 9.24
CA HIS A 350 -18.89 -7.43 9.94
C HIS A 350 -19.90 -8.42 9.35
N SER A 351 -20.74 -8.00 8.40
CA SER A 351 -21.79 -8.84 7.83
C SER A 351 -21.32 -9.80 6.74
N PHE A 352 -20.25 -9.44 6.01
CA PHE A 352 -19.74 -10.27 4.92
C PHE A 352 -18.91 -11.45 5.44
N TYR A 353 -19.50 -12.64 5.36
CA TYR A 353 -18.91 -13.88 5.86
C TYR A 353 -17.49 -14.13 5.31
N VAL A 354 -17.30 -13.93 4.00
CA VAL A 354 -16.04 -14.25 3.30
C VAL A 354 -14.87 -13.35 3.73
N VAL A 355 -15.11 -12.16 4.24
CA VAL A 355 -14.05 -11.30 4.80
C VAL A 355 -13.93 -11.48 6.31
N ASN A 356 -15.04 -11.66 7.03
CA ASN A 356 -15.08 -11.81 8.49
C ASN A 356 -14.48 -13.15 8.97
N LYS A 357 -14.69 -14.24 8.24
CA LYS A 357 -14.23 -15.60 8.63
C LYS A 357 -12.94 -16.02 7.97
N ASN A 358 -12.33 -15.14 7.17
CA ASN A 358 -11.06 -15.45 6.55
C ASN A 358 -9.89 -15.41 7.56
N THR A 359 -8.87 -16.22 7.31
CA THR A 359 -7.65 -16.33 8.14
C THR A 359 -6.44 -15.65 7.49
N VAL A 360 -6.66 -15.00 6.35
CA VAL A 360 -5.67 -14.23 5.59
C VAL A 360 -6.25 -12.85 5.28
N PRO A 361 -5.45 -11.89 4.85
CA PRO A 361 -5.96 -10.59 4.38
C PRO A 361 -7.04 -10.80 3.32
N ALA A 362 -8.24 -10.28 3.59
CA ALA A 362 -9.42 -10.53 2.77
C ALA A 362 -10.23 -9.25 2.53
N VAL A 363 -10.70 -9.09 1.29
CA VAL A 363 -11.54 -7.97 0.87
C VAL A 363 -12.70 -8.45 0.00
N LEU A 364 -13.79 -7.68 -0.01
CA LEU A 364 -14.89 -7.79 -0.95
C LEU A 364 -15.04 -6.43 -1.65
N THR A 365 -14.86 -6.41 -2.95
CA THR A 365 -14.98 -5.18 -3.74
C THR A 365 -16.25 -5.17 -4.56
N GLU A 366 -17.06 -4.15 -4.35
CA GLU A 366 -18.23 -3.77 -5.14
C GLU A 366 -17.77 -2.80 -6.21
N LEU A 367 -17.52 -3.33 -7.41
CA LEU A 367 -16.84 -2.59 -8.49
C LEU A 367 -17.64 -1.37 -8.97
N ALA A 368 -18.97 -1.53 -9.11
CA ALA A 368 -19.91 -0.51 -9.58
C ALA A 368 -21.35 -1.01 -9.36
N PHE A 369 -22.34 -0.15 -9.51
CA PHE A 369 -23.77 -0.50 -9.38
C PHE A 369 -24.33 -0.90 -10.75
N ILE A 370 -24.64 -2.19 -10.91
CA ILE A 370 -25.12 -2.73 -12.20
C ILE A 370 -26.56 -2.39 -12.54
N ASP A 371 -27.34 -1.94 -11.55
CA ASP A 371 -28.72 -1.49 -11.70
C ASP A 371 -28.83 0.02 -11.95
N ASN A 372 -27.73 0.76 -11.93
CA ASN A 372 -27.68 2.20 -12.09
C ASN A 372 -27.20 2.61 -13.49
N ASN A 373 -27.89 3.56 -14.14
CA ASN A 373 -27.57 4.02 -15.48
C ASN A 373 -26.17 4.65 -15.65
N ILE A 374 -25.59 5.20 -14.57
CA ILE A 374 -24.25 5.81 -14.59
C ILE A 374 -23.17 4.73 -14.61
N ASP A 375 -23.36 3.68 -13.86
CA ASP A 375 -22.37 2.65 -13.61
C ASP A 375 -22.51 1.39 -14.49
N ASN A 376 -23.74 1.03 -14.87
CA ASN A 376 -24.01 -0.19 -15.62
C ASN A 376 -23.13 -0.30 -16.90
N GLY A 377 -23.04 0.78 -17.68
CA GLY A 377 -22.23 0.80 -18.89
C GLY A 377 -20.75 0.50 -18.69
N LYS A 378 -20.25 0.62 -17.44
CA LYS A 378 -18.85 0.36 -17.07
C LYS A 378 -18.53 -1.13 -16.94
N LEU A 379 -19.51 -1.96 -16.62
CA LEU A 379 -19.35 -3.41 -16.46
C LEU A 379 -20.11 -4.23 -17.50
N ALA A 380 -21.08 -3.65 -18.20
CA ALA A 380 -21.88 -4.34 -19.21
C ALA A 380 -21.05 -4.73 -20.45
N THR A 381 -19.97 -4.01 -20.76
CA THR A 381 -19.13 -4.26 -21.94
C THR A 381 -17.91 -5.12 -21.62
N GLU A 382 -17.42 -5.89 -22.59
CA GLU A 382 -16.17 -6.65 -22.45
C GLU A 382 -14.98 -5.74 -22.12
N SER A 383 -14.90 -4.57 -22.73
CA SER A 383 -13.84 -3.58 -22.46
C SER A 383 -13.90 -3.09 -21.00
N GLY A 384 -15.09 -2.79 -20.49
CA GLY A 384 -15.26 -2.35 -19.12
C GLY A 384 -14.89 -3.44 -18.11
N ARG A 385 -15.26 -4.70 -18.37
CA ARG A 385 -14.83 -5.84 -17.53
C ARG A 385 -13.33 -6.07 -17.59
N GLN A 386 -12.70 -5.87 -18.75
CA GLN A 386 -11.24 -5.93 -18.87
C GLN A 386 -10.57 -4.82 -18.06
N ILE A 387 -11.05 -3.58 -18.13
CA ILE A 387 -10.54 -2.45 -17.33
C ILE A 387 -10.71 -2.72 -15.82
N ALA A 388 -11.84 -3.28 -15.41
CA ALA A 388 -12.07 -3.65 -14.02
C ALA A 388 -11.05 -4.71 -13.52
N ALA A 389 -10.81 -5.75 -14.31
CA ALA A 389 -9.83 -6.78 -14.01
C ALA A 389 -8.41 -6.23 -13.91
N GLU A 390 -8.01 -5.35 -14.85
CA GLU A 390 -6.71 -4.68 -14.84
C GLU A 390 -6.54 -3.74 -13.62
N ALA A 391 -7.62 -3.10 -13.19
CA ALA A 391 -7.62 -2.26 -12.01
C ALA A 391 -7.41 -3.06 -10.72
N VAL A 392 -8.12 -4.18 -10.56
CA VAL A 392 -7.94 -5.08 -9.41
C VAL A 392 -6.53 -5.70 -9.44
N TYR A 393 -6.05 -6.11 -10.60
CA TYR A 393 -4.67 -6.58 -10.81
C TYR A 393 -3.65 -5.54 -10.32
N ALA A 394 -3.79 -4.29 -10.74
CA ALA A 394 -2.91 -3.21 -10.32
C ALA A 394 -2.99 -2.96 -8.80
N GLY A 395 -4.18 -3.05 -8.20
CA GLY A 395 -4.39 -2.93 -6.76
C GLY A 395 -3.70 -4.04 -5.97
N ILE A 396 -3.76 -5.29 -6.45
CA ILE A 396 -3.05 -6.44 -5.86
C ILE A 396 -1.53 -6.22 -5.95
N LEU A 397 -1.01 -5.75 -7.08
CA LEU A 397 0.41 -5.43 -7.19
C LEU A 397 0.82 -4.30 -6.24
N ASP A 398 0.02 -3.25 -6.11
CA ASP A 398 0.27 -2.15 -5.15
C ASP A 398 0.28 -2.64 -3.70
N TYR A 399 -0.55 -3.62 -3.36
CA TYR A 399 -0.51 -4.27 -2.06
C TYR A 399 0.78 -5.06 -1.86
N TYR A 400 1.19 -5.88 -2.83
CA TYR A 400 2.45 -6.61 -2.72
C TYR A 400 3.67 -5.69 -2.71
N GLU A 401 3.66 -4.59 -3.45
CA GLU A 401 4.69 -3.55 -3.36
C GLU A 401 4.76 -2.95 -1.95
N TRP A 402 3.61 -2.65 -1.33
CA TRP A 402 3.54 -2.21 0.05
C TRP A 402 4.05 -3.26 1.04
N LYS A 403 3.76 -4.54 0.80
CA LYS A 403 4.32 -5.68 1.57
C LYS A 403 5.81 -5.84 1.34
N GLY A 404 6.27 -5.14 0.36
CA GLY A 404 7.62 -5.05 0.12
C GLY A 404 8.17 -5.97 -0.98
N PHE A 405 7.41 -6.42 -1.97
CA PHE A 405 7.87 -7.20 -3.12
C PHE A 405 8.19 -6.30 -4.32
N ASP A 406 9.22 -6.60 -5.08
CA ASP A 406 9.47 -5.93 -6.37
C ASP A 406 8.44 -6.39 -7.40
N VAL A 407 7.49 -5.52 -7.70
CA VAL A 407 6.45 -5.73 -8.69
C VAL A 407 6.67 -4.94 -9.98
N SER A 408 7.77 -4.19 -10.09
CA SER A 408 8.01 -3.23 -11.18
C SER A 408 7.89 -3.87 -12.56
N LYS A 409 8.44 -5.06 -12.73
CA LYS A 409 8.43 -5.83 -13.99
C LYS A 409 7.08 -6.47 -14.32
N TYR A 410 6.15 -6.47 -13.39
CA TYR A 410 4.82 -7.06 -13.58
C TYR A 410 3.75 -6.03 -13.89
N ARG A 411 4.08 -4.72 -13.86
CA ARG A 411 3.17 -3.64 -14.24
C ARG A 411 2.81 -3.76 -15.72
N LEU A 412 1.51 -3.67 -16.04
CA LEU A 412 1.06 -3.61 -17.42
C LEU A 412 1.57 -2.32 -18.08
N ALA A 413 1.97 -2.40 -19.35
CA ALA A 413 2.31 -1.21 -20.13
C ALA A 413 1.07 -0.33 -20.26
N LYS A 414 1.26 0.99 -20.11
CA LYS A 414 0.19 1.98 -20.31
C LYS A 414 -0.14 2.13 -21.77
#